data_74534b5266d883af6e1cedd028099e16
#
_entry.id   74534b5266d883af6e1cedd028099e16
#
_cell.length_a   1.000
_cell.length_b   1.000
_cell.length_c   1.000
_cell.angle_alpha   90.00
_cell.angle_beta   90.00
_cell.angle_gamma   90.00
#
_symmetry.space_group_name_H-M   'P 1'
#
loop_
_entity.id
_entity.type
_entity.pdbx_description
1 polymer ?
#
loop_
_entity_poly.entity_id
_entity_poly.type
_entity_poly.pdbx_seq_one_letter_code
_entity_poly.pdbx_strand_id
1 'polypeptide(L)'
;MNNVTNNQSATDVLSSYGIDKNKAAVTAKKTNDLGQDAFLQLMITQMKNQDPLAPQSNSEFVAQLAQFSSVQGLEKLNTSFNSFSSGFQSNQALQASSLVGRSVSVEGKSSVLANGGIISGSVDIPATTSDLKINIYDSNGALAAQVPVGVAEKGETNFRFDGQSMEVNGKLLNWTSGAQALPGDTYSFEVLATQDGKAQQLATNLSANVNSVTIGADGKLVLNLAGLGAMDISKVKQFN
;
A
#
# COMPACT_ATOMS: atom_id res chain seq x y z
N MET A 1 -6.92 66.24 -10.62
CA MET A 1 -7.63 65.01 -11.02
C MET A 1 -7.44 64.00 -9.90
N ASN A 2 -8.44 63.90 -9.03
CA ASN A 2 -8.41 62.98 -7.87
C ASN A 2 -8.95 61.62 -8.31
N ASN A 3 -8.10 60.61 -8.27
CA ASN A 3 -8.50 59.26 -8.52
C ASN A 3 -8.75 58.57 -7.14
N VAL A 4 -10.01 58.48 -6.76
CA VAL A 4 -10.45 57.73 -5.57
C VAL A 4 -10.71 56.30 -6.05
N THR A 5 -9.75 55.42 -5.83
CA THR A 5 -9.96 53.96 -5.94
C THR A 5 -10.55 53.44 -4.65
N ASN A 6 -11.88 53.35 -4.61
CA ASN A 6 -12.60 52.72 -3.52
C ASN A 6 -12.60 51.19 -3.74
N ASN A 7 -11.59 50.51 -3.21
CA ASN A 7 -11.50 49.06 -3.25
C ASN A 7 -12.01 48.47 -1.94
N GLN A 8 -13.32 48.59 -1.67
CA GLN A 8 -13.94 47.86 -0.61
C GLN A 8 -14.07 46.39 -1.00
N SER A 9 -13.38 45.53 -0.25
CA SER A 9 -13.46 44.08 -0.43
C SER A 9 -14.90 43.60 -0.18
N ALA A 10 -15.38 42.66 -0.96
CA ALA A 10 -16.71 42.04 -0.82
C ALA A 10 -16.96 41.49 0.60
N THR A 11 -15.90 41.22 1.36
CA THR A 11 -15.94 40.83 2.78
C THR A 11 -16.35 41.97 3.70
N ASP A 12 -15.97 43.22 3.41
CA ASP A 12 -16.33 44.37 4.24
C ASP A 12 -17.81 44.76 4.08
N VAL A 13 -18.36 44.61 2.88
CA VAL A 13 -19.76 44.87 2.60
C VAL A 13 -20.67 43.84 3.28
N LEU A 14 -20.27 42.58 3.32
CA LEU A 14 -21.03 41.48 3.94
C LEU A 14 -21.04 41.59 5.49
N SER A 15 -19.96 42.07 6.09
CA SER A 15 -19.90 42.28 7.55
C SER A 15 -20.84 43.42 8.02
N SER A 16 -21.06 44.45 7.19
CA SER A 16 -21.99 45.55 7.51
C SER A 16 -23.46 45.11 7.52
N TYR A 17 -23.80 44.00 6.88
CA TYR A 17 -25.14 43.40 6.91
C TYR A 17 -25.29 42.26 7.95
N GLY A 18 -24.31 42.10 8.84
CA GLY A 18 -24.38 41.11 9.93
C GLY A 18 -24.28 39.65 9.47
N ILE A 19 -23.81 39.42 8.25
CA ILE A 19 -23.60 38.06 7.70
C ILE A 19 -22.15 37.63 7.98
N ASP A 20 -21.92 37.16 9.16
CA ASP A 20 -20.61 36.58 9.56
C ASP A 20 -20.52 35.14 9.08
N LYS A 21 -19.64 34.88 8.09
CA LYS A 21 -19.39 33.53 7.57
C LYS A 21 -18.85 32.56 8.64
N ASN A 22 -18.35 33.07 9.77
CA ASN A 22 -17.86 32.25 10.88
C ASN A 22 -19.00 31.74 11.81
N LYS A 23 -20.25 32.18 11.63
CA LYS A 23 -21.37 31.70 12.43
C LYS A 23 -22.09 30.49 11.86
N ALA A 24 -21.75 30.07 10.63
CA ALA A 24 -22.35 28.91 9.96
C ALA A 24 -21.63 27.58 10.27
N ALA A 25 -20.54 27.59 11.06
CA ALA A 25 -19.80 26.38 11.41
C ALA A 25 -20.17 25.79 12.79
N VAL A 26 -21.20 26.35 13.46
CA VAL A 26 -21.66 25.84 14.76
C VAL A 26 -23.11 25.44 14.60
N THR A 27 -23.34 24.15 14.43
CA THR A 27 -24.54 23.34 14.67
C THR A 27 -24.99 22.50 13.49
N ALA A 28 -24.09 21.71 12.93
CA ALA A 28 -24.49 20.40 12.42
C ALA A 28 -24.41 19.38 13.58
N LYS A 29 -24.94 19.75 14.75
CA LYS A 29 -25.01 18.89 15.91
C LYS A 29 -26.40 18.27 15.97
N LYS A 30 -26.50 16.98 15.59
CA LYS A 30 -27.53 16.03 16.01
C LYS A 30 -28.97 16.37 15.66
N THR A 31 -29.33 16.42 14.40
CA THR A 31 -30.75 16.40 14.00
C THR A 31 -31.44 15.06 14.25
N ASN A 32 -30.70 13.99 14.56
CA ASN A 32 -31.28 12.66 14.71
C ASN A 32 -31.65 12.26 16.14
N ASP A 33 -31.01 12.83 17.18
CA ASP A 33 -31.42 12.65 18.59
C ASP A 33 -32.70 13.44 18.91
N LEU A 34 -32.93 14.54 18.18
CA LEU A 34 -34.13 15.37 18.34
C LEU A 34 -35.44 14.63 17.98
N GLY A 35 -35.40 13.67 17.08
CA GLY A 35 -36.58 12.89 16.65
C GLY A 35 -37.10 11.95 17.75
N GLN A 36 -36.21 11.30 18.47
CA GLN A 36 -36.55 10.35 19.52
C GLN A 36 -37.00 11.06 20.80
N ASP A 37 -36.30 12.11 21.21
CA ASP A 37 -36.65 12.91 22.38
C ASP A 37 -37.95 13.67 22.16
N ALA A 38 -38.17 14.28 20.99
CA ALA A 38 -39.39 14.95 20.62
C ALA A 38 -40.60 13.99 20.60
N PHE A 39 -40.38 12.75 20.10
CA PHE A 39 -41.42 11.72 20.13
C PHE A 39 -41.79 11.29 21.54
N LEU A 40 -40.80 11.03 22.43
CA LEU A 40 -41.07 10.68 23.81
C LEU A 40 -41.85 11.79 24.53
N GLN A 41 -41.51 13.03 24.25
CA GLN A 41 -42.19 14.19 24.83
C GLN A 41 -43.63 14.32 24.32
N LEU A 42 -43.86 14.03 23.04
CA LEU A 42 -45.19 14.04 22.43
C LEU A 42 -46.03 12.87 22.96
N MET A 43 -45.46 11.69 23.15
CA MET A 43 -46.11 10.52 23.76
C MET A 43 -46.53 10.77 25.21
N ILE A 44 -45.63 11.36 26.00
CA ILE A 44 -45.94 11.73 27.39
C ILE A 44 -47.07 12.77 27.44
N THR A 45 -47.08 13.74 26.51
CA THR A 45 -48.11 14.77 26.43
C THR A 45 -49.47 14.17 26.01
N GLN A 46 -49.47 13.21 25.07
CA GLN A 46 -50.68 12.50 24.66
C GLN A 46 -51.22 11.62 25.78
N MET A 47 -50.37 10.86 26.50
CA MET A 47 -50.80 10.08 27.67
C MET A 47 -51.44 10.91 28.77
N LYS A 48 -51.02 12.18 28.95
CA LYS A 48 -51.58 13.09 29.95
C LYS A 48 -52.96 13.65 29.55
N ASN A 49 -53.26 13.70 28.24
CA ASN A 49 -54.47 14.36 27.71
C ASN A 49 -55.49 13.42 27.08
N GLN A 50 -55.27 12.08 27.12
CA GLN A 50 -56.19 11.09 26.53
C GLN A 50 -57.31 10.70 27.50
N ASP A 51 -58.53 10.49 26.93
CA ASP A 51 -59.67 9.95 27.63
C ASP A 51 -59.42 8.44 27.91
N PRO A 52 -59.49 7.98 29.16
CA PRO A 52 -59.24 6.60 29.53
C PRO A 52 -60.19 5.56 28.89
N LEU A 53 -61.27 5.99 28.26
CA LEU A 53 -62.29 5.11 27.67
C LEU A 53 -62.11 4.86 26.16
N ALA A 54 -61.21 5.56 25.45
CA ALA A 54 -60.96 5.40 24.02
C ALA A 54 -59.48 5.62 23.65
N PRO A 55 -58.57 4.67 23.99
CA PRO A 55 -57.16 4.82 23.67
C PRO A 55 -56.92 4.68 22.16
N GLN A 56 -56.31 5.69 21.53
CA GLN A 56 -55.85 5.66 20.17
C GLN A 56 -54.55 4.83 20.08
N SER A 57 -54.47 3.87 19.16
CA SER A 57 -53.29 3.02 18.99
C SER A 57 -52.18 3.77 18.19
N ASN A 58 -51.11 4.11 18.81
CA ASN A 58 -49.92 4.70 18.16
C ASN A 58 -48.92 3.62 17.64
N SER A 59 -49.40 2.37 17.44
CA SER A 59 -48.53 1.21 17.09
C SER A 59 -47.78 1.41 15.77
N GLU A 60 -48.37 2.11 14.82
CA GLU A 60 -47.74 2.38 13.53
C GLU A 60 -46.56 3.36 13.62
N PHE A 61 -46.70 4.38 14.44
CA PHE A 61 -45.60 5.32 14.73
C PHE A 61 -44.46 4.65 15.51
N VAL A 62 -44.79 3.80 16.49
CA VAL A 62 -43.79 3.03 17.25
C VAL A 62 -43.01 2.09 16.31
N ALA A 63 -43.69 1.47 15.35
CA ALA A 63 -43.05 0.62 14.35
C ALA A 63 -42.09 1.41 13.43
N GLN A 64 -42.52 2.59 12.97
CA GLN A 64 -41.66 3.48 12.19
C GLN A 64 -40.43 3.95 12.99
N LEU A 65 -40.61 4.31 14.25
CA LEU A 65 -39.52 4.73 15.13
C LEU A 65 -38.51 3.57 15.38
N ALA A 66 -39.02 2.34 15.57
CA ALA A 66 -38.19 1.16 15.71
C ALA A 66 -37.38 0.91 14.42
N GLN A 67 -37.98 1.13 13.26
CA GLN A 67 -37.30 1.03 11.98
C GLN A 67 -36.25 2.11 11.80
N PHE A 68 -36.55 3.37 12.13
CA PHE A 68 -35.55 4.46 12.14
C PHE A 68 -34.39 4.19 13.08
N SER A 69 -34.67 3.70 14.30
CA SER A 69 -33.66 3.35 15.27
C SER A 69 -32.75 2.22 14.78
N SER A 70 -33.34 1.25 14.06
CA SER A 70 -32.57 0.16 13.44
C SER A 70 -31.65 0.67 12.33
N VAL A 71 -32.16 1.57 11.46
CA VAL A 71 -31.36 2.18 10.40
C VAL A 71 -30.21 3.02 11.00
N GLN A 72 -30.51 3.83 12.01
CA GLN A 72 -29.48 4.59 12.73
C GLN A 72 -28.43 3.68 13.40
N GLY A 73 -28.88 2.56 13.98
CA GLY A 73 -27.98 1.56 14.54
C GLY A 73 -27.02 1.00 13.48
N LEU A 74 -27.54 0.71 12.30
CA LEU A 74 -26.75 0.22 11.14
C LEU A 74 -25.78 1.31 10.62
N GLU A 75 -26.22 2.57 10.53
CA GLU A 75 -25.33 3.68 10.12
C GLU A 75 -24.21 3.89 11.12
N LYS A 76 -24.51 3.84 12.41
CA LYS A 76 -23.52 3.98 13.47
C LYS A 76 -22.54 2.81 13.48
N LEU A 77 -23.03 1.59 13.23
CA LEU A 77 -22.21 0.38 13.09
C LEU A 77 -21.29 0.51 11.89
N ASN A 78 -21.81 0.96 10.74
CA ASN A 78 -21.02 1.17 9.52
C ASN A 78 -19.93 2.24 9.73
N THR A 79 -20.25 3.35 10.37
CA THR A 79 -19.28 4.39 10.72
C THR A 79 -18.21 3.89 11.68
N SER A 80 -18.61 3.10 12.68
CA SER A 80 -17.68 2.51 13.65
C SER A 80 -16.76 1.48 12.98
N PHE A 81 -17.29 0.67 12.05
CA PHE A 81 -16.51 -0.28 11.28
C PHE A 81 -15.48 0.41 10.37
N ASN A 82 -15.88 1.49 9.70
CA ASN A 82 -14.95 2.29 8.88
C ASN A 82 -13.84 2.92 9.73
N SER A 83 -14.17 3.42 10.91
CA SER A 83 -13.19 3.97 11.85
C SER A 83 -12.23 2.89 12.37
N PHE A 84 -12.75 1.71 12.69
CA PHE A 84 -11.94 0.56 13.08
C PHE A 84 -11.00 0.12 11.94
N SER A 85 -11.52 0.00 10.73
CA SER A 85 -10.72 -0.36 9.54
C SER A 85 -9.59 0.63 9.30
N SER A 86 -9.86 1.93 9.40
CA SER A 86 -8.85 2.99 9.26
C SER A 86 -7.79 2.93 10.37
N GLY A 87 -8.20 2.67 11.60
CA GLY A 87 -7.29 2.47 12.74
C GLY A 87 -6.40 1.23 12.56
N PHE A 88 -6.97 0.15 12.07
CA PHE A 88 -6.23 -1.09 11.76
C PHE A 88 -5.18 -0.85 10.67
N GLN A 89 -5.55 -0.17 9.57
CA GLN A 89 -4.63 0.19 8.50
C GLN A 89 -3.48 1.08 9.00
N SER A 90 -3.79 2.05 9.87
CA SER A 90 -2.76 2.92 10.46
C SER A 90 -1.76 2.15 11.32
N ASN A 91 -2.24 1.20 12.13
CA ASN A 91 -1.36 0.33 12.91
C ASN A 91 -0.49 -0.56 12.02
N GLN A 92 -1.06 -1.09 10.94
CA GLN A 92 -0.34 -1.90 9.98
C GLN A 92 0.74 -1.10 9.26
N ALA A 93 0.46 0.17 8.89
CA ALA A 93 1.44 1.08 8.31
C ALA A 93 2.59 1.41 9.26
N LEU A 94 2.30 1.60 10.56
CA LEU A 94 3.33 1.80 11.58
C LEU A 94 4.25 0.59 11.71
N GLN A 95 3.70 -0.63 11.71
CA GLN A 95 4.52 -1.84 11.72
C GLN A 95 5.36 -1.95 10.45
N ALA A 96 4.78 -1.68 9.28
CA ALA A 96 5.50 -1.72 8.02
C ALA A 96 6.56 -0.62 7.90
N SER A 97 6.41 0.51 8.60
CA SER A 97 7.44 1.56 8.63
C SER A 97 8.76 1.10 9.26
N SER A 98 8.72 0.08 10.13
CA SER A 98 9.93 -0.54 10.69
C SER A 98 10.76 -1.31 9.66
N LEU A 99 10.19 -1.57 8.49
CA LEU A 99 10.89 -2.21 7.36
C LEU A 99 11.74 -1.21 6.57
N VAL A 100 11.51 0.09 6.71
CA VAL A 100 12.28 1.12 5.99
C VAL A 100 13.75 1.02 6.39
N GLY A 101 14.62 0.95 5.38
CA GLY A 101 16.06 0.73 5.54
C GLY A 101 16.47 -0.74 5.65
N ARG A 102 15.52 -1.66 5.81
CA ARG A 102 15.82 -3.10 5.76
C ARG A 102 15.85 -3.62 4.33
N SER A 103 16.52 -4.74 4.13
CA SER A 103 16.51 -5.47 2.86
C SER A 103 15.38 -6.49 2.86
N VAL A 104 14.71 -6.60 1.72
CA VAL A 104 13.69 -7.64 1.48
C VAL A 104 14.01 -8.39 0.20
N SER A 105 13.63 -9.66 0.15
CA SER A 105 13.72 -10.49 -1.04
C SER A 105 12.34 -10.63 -1.68
N VAL A 106 12.25 -10.34 -2.97
CA VAL A 106 11.01 -10.39 -3.74
C VAL A 106 11.22 -11.15 -5.04
N GLU A 107 10.20 -11.86 -5.50
CA GLU A 107 10.25 -12.48 -6.82
C GLU A 107 10.35 -11.40 -7.91
N GLY A 108 11.40 -11.48 -8.71
CA GLY A 108 11.66 -10.49 -9.74
C GLY A 108 12.79 -10.94 -10.66
N LYS A 109 12.77 -10.40 -11.88
CA LYS A 109 13.79 -10.71 -12.90
C LYS A 109 14.71 -9.53 -13.16
N SER A 110 14.28 -8.30 -12.90
CA SER A 110 14.99 -7.08 -13.30
C SER A 110 15.23 -6.18 -12.13
N SER A 111 16.38 -5.54 -12.07
CA SER A 111 16.73 -4.51 -11.10
C SER A 111 17.64 -3.47 -11.73
N VAL A 112 17.65 -2.27 -11.13
CA VAL A 112 18.55 -1.18 -11.55
C VAL A 112 19.90 -1.35 -10.86
N LEU A 113 20.96 -1.47 -11.67
CA LEU A 113 22.34 -1.35 -11.21
C LEU A 113 22.71 0.12 -11.19
N ALA A 114 22.85 0.71 -10.00
CA ALA A 114 23.41 2.05 -9.86
C ALA A 114 24.94 1.99 -10.12
N ASN A 115 25.53 3.13 -10.50
CA ASN A 115 26.98 3.21 -10.67
C ASN A 115 27.70 2.85 -9.36
N GLY A 116 28.53 1.81 -9.38
CA GLY A 116 29.18 1.28 -8.18
C GLY A 116 28.27 0.53 -7.23
N GLY A 117 27.01 0.24 -7.65
CA GLY A 117 26.05 -0.54 -6.88
C GLY A 117 26.24 -2.03 -7.05
N ILE A 118 25.42 -2.79 -6.33
CA ILE A 118 25.39 -4.26 -6.38
C ILE A 118 23.94 -4.69 -6.50
N ILE A 119 23.64 -5.56 -7.45
CA ILE A 119 22.38 -6.29 -7.50
C ILE A 119 22.59 -7.63 -6.79
N SER A 120 21.77 -7.90 -5.79
CA SER A 120 21.79 -9.17 -5.06
C SER A 120 20.50 -9.93 -5.31
N GLY A 121 20.61 -11.23 -5.34
CA GLY A 121 19.44 -12.09 -5.55
C GLY A 121 19.70 -13.52 -5.09
N SER A 122 18.66 -14.33 -5.17
CA SER A 122 18.73 -15.76 -4.93
C SER A 122 17.87 -16.54 -5.92
N VAL A 123 18.17 -17.81 -6.05
CA VAL A 123 17.42 -18.78 -6.83
C VAL A 123 17.29 -20.06 -6.01
N ASP A 124 16.10 -20.64 -6.00
CA ASP A 124 15.88 -21.94 -5.39
C ASP A 124 16.08 -23.04 -6.45
N ILE A 125 17.06 -23.92 -6.22
CA ILE A 125 17.43 -25.01 -7.12
C ILE A 125 16.70 -26.26 -6.65
N PRO A 126 15.74 -26.78 -7.43
CA PRO A 126 14.89 -27.90 -6.98
C PRO A 126 15.63 -29.23 -6.91
N ALA A 127 16.69 -29.41 -7.70
CA ALA A 127 17.55 -30.58 -7.70
C ALA A 127 18.97 -30.19 -8.11
N THR A 128 19.98 -30.88 -7.58
CA THR A 128 21.39 -30.67 -7.95
C THR A 128 21.57 -30.65 -9.45
N THR A 129 22.28 -29.67 -9.97
CA THR A 129 22.60 -29.50 -11.39
C THR A 129 24.10 -29.44 -11.61
N SER A 130 24.56 -29.97 -12.73
CA SER A 130 25.97 -29.87 -13.15
C SER A 130 26.26 -28.59 -13.95
N ASP A 131 25.23 -27.90 -14.41
CA ASP A 131 25.38 -26.76 -15.31
C ASP A 131 24.30 -25.69 -14.94
N LEU A 132 24.66 -24.84 -14.02
CA LEU A 132 23.91 -23.63 -13.69
C LEU A 132 24.53 -22.45 -14.42
N LYS A 133 23.68 -21.64 -15.08
CA LYS A 133 24.09 -20.43 -15.81
C LYS A 133 23.18 -19.26 -15.40
N ILE A 134 23.77 -18.08 -15.32
CA ILE A 134 23.03 -16.83 -15.12
C ILE A 134 23.27 -15.98 -16.37
N ASN A 135 22.22 -15.76 -17.14
CA ASN A 135 22.19 -14.81 -18.25
C ASN A 135 21.77 -13.44 -17.73
N ILE A 136 22.47 -12.42 -18.15
CA ILE A 136 22.20 -11.02 -17.78
C ILE A 136 21.90 -10.29 -19.09
N TYR A 137 20.72 -9.69 -19.16
CA TYR A 137 20.26 -8.89 -20.30
C TYR A 137 20.21 -7.43 -19.92
N ASP A 138 20.54 -6.56 -20.86
CA ASP A 138 20.42 -5.10 -20.69
C ASP A 138 18.96 -4.63 -20.82
N SER A 139 18.76 -3.32 -20.69
CA SER A 139 17.44 -2.67 -20.82
C SER A 139 16.78 -2.83 -22.18
N ASN A 140 17.56 -3.14 -23.23
CA ASN A 140 17.07 -3.40 -24.59
C ASN A 140 16.76 -4.90 -24.82
N GLY A 141 17.01 -5.76 -23.83
CA GLY A 141 16.86 -7.19 -23.94
C GLY A 141 18.00 -7.90 -24.67
N ALA A 142 19.13 -7.21 -24.93
CA ALA A 142 20.32 -7.84 -25.49
C ALA A 142 21.10 -8.55 -24.37
N LEU A 143 21.69 -9.72 -24.71
CA LEU A 143 22.52 -10.47 -23.77
C LEU A 143 23.80 -9.68 -23.48
N ALA A 144 23.85 -9.07 -22.28
CA ALA A 144 25.01 -8.31 -21.82
C ALA A 144 26.12 -9.22 -21.29
N ALA A 145 25.70 -10.31 -20.63
CA ALA A 145 26.64 -11.26 -20.04
C ALA A 145 26.03 -12.65 -19.84
N GLN A 146 26.85 -13.68 -19.90
CA GLN A 146 26.49 -15.03 -19.48
C GLN A 146 27.54 -15.54 -18.48
N VAL A 147 27.09 -15.86 -17.29
CA VAL A 147 27.94 -16.29 -16.16
C VAL A 147 27.76 -17.79 -15.96
N PRO A 148 28.78 -18.61 -16.29
CA PRO A 148 28.75 -20.03 -15.98
C PRO A 148 29.05 -20.24 -14.50
N VAL A 149 28.07 -20.69 -13.75
CA VAL A 149 28.21 -21.02 -12.32
C VAL A 149 28.73 -22.45 -12.14
N GLY A 150 28.33 -23.37 -13.07
CA GLY A 150 28.72 -24.78 -13.05
C GLY A 150 27.85 -25.63 -12.14
N VAL A 151 28.49 -26.46 -11.30
CA VAL A 151 27.78 -27.34 -10.37
C VAL A 151 27.12 -26.53 -9.27
N ALA A 152 25.83 -26.76 -9.07
CA ALA A 152 25.07 -26.17 -7.96
C ALA A 152 24.21 -27.24 -7.29
N GLU A 153 24.21 -27.23 -5.96
CA GLU A 153 23.45 -28.18 -5.16
C GLU A 153 21.99 -27.75 -5.03
N LYS A 154 21.12 -28.71 -4.73
CA LYS A 154 19.72 -28.42 -4.37
C LYS A 154 19.65 -27.44 -3.19
N GLY A 155 18.79 -26.44 -3.28
CA GLY A 155 18.54 -25.44 -2.25
C GLY A 155 18.74 -24.02 -2.75
N GLU A 156 18.78 -23.09 -1.83
CA GLU A 156 18.93 -21.68 -2.14
C GLU A 156 20.38 -21.35 -2.54
N THR A 157 20.54 -20.73 -3.69
CA THR A 157 21.81 -20.21 -4.18
C THR A 157 21.72 -18.71 -4.28
N ASN A 158 22.60 -18.00 -3.56
CA ASN A 158 22.66 -16.55 -3.53
C ASN A 158 23.69 -16.04 -4.54
N PHE A 159 23.38 -14.94 -5.22
CA PHE A 159 24.31 -14.27 -6.12
C PHE A 159 24.36 -12.77 -5.86
N ARG A 160 25.51 -12.17 -6.17
CA ARG A 160 25.75 -10.71 -6.14
C ARG A 160 26.48 -10.31 -7.41
N PHE A 161 26.01 -9.24 -8.03
CA PHE A 161 26.53 -8.73 -9.30
C PHE A 161 26.78 -7.23 -9.20
N ASP A 162 28.01 -6.80 -9.50
CA ASP A 162 28.45 -5.40 -9.42
C ASP A 162 28.68 -4.73 -10.79
N GLY A 163 28.27 -5.40 -11.88
CA GLY A 163 28.50 -4.96 -13.25
C GLY A 163 29.81 -5.46 -13.85
N GLN A 164 30.74 -5.95 -13.05
CA GLN A 164 32.05 -6.46 -13.51
C GLN A 164 32.29 -7.89 -13.09
N SER A 165 31.86 -8.25 -11.89
CA SER A 165 32.06 -9.56 -11.30
C SER A 165 30.76 -10.15 -10.76
N MET A 166 30.75 -11.47 -10.61
CA MET A 166 29.67 -12.22 -10.00
C MET A 166 30.22 -13.03 -8.83
N GLU A 167 29.57 -12.86 -7.70
CA GLU A 167 29.80 -13.69 -6.51
C GLU A 167 28.59 -14.64 -6.36
N VAL A 168 28.86 -15.91 -6.15
CA VAL A 168 27.84 -16.94 -5.90
C VAL A 168 28.17 -17.68 -4.61
N ASN A 169 27.22 -17.69 -3.67
CA ASN A 169 27.38 -18.27 -2.32
C ASN A 169 28.68 -17.83 -1.61
N GLY A 170 29.05 -16.53 -1.72
CA GLY A 170 30.24 -15.97 -1.08
C GLY A 170 31.55 -16.25 -1.86
N LYS A 171 31.47 -16.92 -2.99
CA LYS A 171 32.64 -17.21 -3.82
C LYS A 171 32.61 -16.36 -5.08
N LEU A 172 33.67 -15.57 -5.27
CA LEU A 172 33.85 -14.80 -6.48
C LEU A 172 34.15 -15.75 -7.65
N LEU A 173 33.37 -15.64 -8.71
CA LEU A 173 33.62 -16.38 -9.93
C LEU A 173 34.70 -15.69 -10.76
N ASN A 174 35.61 -16.46 -11.35
CA ASN A 174 36.62 -15.97 -12.30
C ASN A 174 35.96 -15.66 -13.64
N TRP A 175 35.00 -14.77 -13.63
CA TRP A 175 34.31 -14.33 -14.83
C TRP A 175 34.20 -12.79 -14.75
N THR A 176 34.55 -12.18 -15.85
CA THR A 176 34.44 -10.74 -16.04
C THR A 176 33.68 -10.47 -17.34
N SER A 177 32.93 -9.37 -17.37
CA SER A 177 32.17 -8.95 -18.56
C SER A 177 33.05 -8.44 -19.71
N GLY A 178 34.17 -9.11 -19.99
CA GLY A 178 35.16 -8.63 -20.95
C GLY A 178 36.03 -7.50 -20.37
N ALA A 179 36.51 -6.60 -21.22
CA ALA A 179 37.47 -5.56 -20.83
C ALA A 179 36.86 -4.37 -20.07
N GLN A 180 35.53 -4.30 -19.98
CA GLN A 180 34.86 -3.12 -19.43
C GLN A 180 33.67 -3.52 -18.54
N ALA A 181 33.54 -2.87 -17.37
CA ALA A 181 32.38 -3.04 -16.49
C ALA A 181 31.10 -2.60 -17.22
N LEU A 182 30.00 -3.32 -16.95
CA LEU A 182 28.70 -2.93 -17.45
C LEU A 182 28.24 -1.62 -16.79
N PRO A 183 27.73 -0.66 -17.58
CA PRO A 183 27.31 0.63 -17.05
C PRO A 183 26.12 0.49 -16.11
N GLY A 184 25.85 1.55 -15.35
CA GLY A 184 24.61 1.66 -14.59
C GLY A 184 23.40 1.65 -15.53
N ASP A 185 22.54 0.64 -15.41
CA ASP A 185 21.35 0.43 -16.23
C ASP A 185 20.40 -0.55 -15.52
N THR A 186 19.26 -0.82 -16.13
CA THR A 186 18.36 -1.90 -15.72
C THR A 186 18.80 -3.21 -16.33
N TYR A 187 19.11 -4.19 -15.49
CA TYR A 187 19.50 -5.53 -15.90
C TYR A 187 18.45 -6.56 -15.53
N SER A 188 18.23 -7.51 -16.43
CA SER A 188 17.35 -8.66 -16.21
C SER A 188 18.17 -9.94 -16.10
N PHE A 189 17.80 -10.78 -15.13
CA PHE A 189 18.48 -12.03 -14.80
C PHE A 189 17.61 -13.22 -15.20
N GLU A 190 18.20 -14.14 -15.94
CA GLU A 190 17.62 -15.43 -16.28
C GLU A 190 18.55 -16.52 -15.77
N VAL A 191 18.05 -17.34 -14.84
CA VAL A 191 18.82 -18.45 -14.30
C VAL A 191 18.38 -19.75 -14.97
N LEU A 192 19.31 -20.45 -15.58
CA LEU A 192 19.10 -21.71 -16.28
C LEU A 192 19.85 -22.82 -15.57
N ALA A 193 19.14 -23.87 -15.19
CA ALA A 193 19.73 -25.11 -14.67
C ALA A 193 19.49 -26.26 -15.65
N THR A 194 20.51 -27.07 -15.89
CA THR A 194 20.35 -28.29 -16.68
C THR A 194 19.94 -29.45 -15.78
N GLN A 195 18.72 -29.93 -15.96
CA GLN A 195 18.17 -31.08 -15.25
C GLN A 195 17.70 -32.12 -16.26
N ASP A 196 18.08 -33.37 -16.07
CA ASP A 196 17.76 -34.49 -16.99
C ASP A 196 18.10 -34.19 -18.47
N GLY A 197 19.21 -33.47 -18.70
CA GLY A 197 19.67 -33.06 -20.01
C GLY A 197 18.87 -31.93 -20.67
N LYS A 198 17.94 -31.27 -19.96
CA LYS A 198 17.16 -30.14 -20.45
C LYS A 198 17.46 -28.88 -19.63
N ALA A 199 17.61 -27.76 -20.31
CA ALA A 199 17.71 -26.46 -19.65
C ALA A 199 16.33 -26.07 -19.14
N GLN A 200 16.23 -25.78 -17.83
CA GLN A 200 15.05 -25.29 -17.16
C GLN A 200 15.34 -23.89 -16.62
N GLN A 201 14.44 -22.95 -16.88
CA GLN A 201 14.49 -21.62 -16.29
C GLN A 201 13.95 -21.68 -14.85
N LEU A 202 14.72 -21.13 -13.92
CA LEU A 202 14.35 -21.04 -12.51
C LEU A 202 13.87 -19.63 -12.18
N ALA A 203 12.94 -19.55 -11.23
CA ALA A 203 12.47 -18.26 -10.70
C ALA A 203 13.58 -17.62 -9.86
N THR A 204 13.82 -16.33 -10.09
CA THR A 204 14.78 -15.54 -9.33
C THR A 204 14.06 -14.68 -8.30
N ASN A 205 14.70 -14.50 -7.16
CA ASN A 205 14.32 -13.51 -6.16
C ASN A 205 15.41 -12.44 -6.13
N LEU A 206 15.01 -11.17 -6.14
CA LEU A 206 15.95 -10.06 -6.06
C LEU A 206 15.82 -9.39 -4.70
N SER A 207 16.96 -9.01 -4.11
CA SER A 207 17.03 -8.33 -2.83
C SER A 207 17.10 -6.82 -3.05
N ALA A 208 16.29 -6.08 -2.32
CA ALA A 208 16.29 -4.62 -2.39
C ALA A 208 16.00 -4.00 -1.02
N ASN A 209 16.55 -2.83 -0.79
CA ASN A 209 16.24 -2.06 0.41
C ASN A 209 14.88 -1.39 0.28
N VAL A 210 14.12 -1.37 1.36
CA VAL A 210 12.85 -0.65 1.46
C VAL A 210 13.15 0.84 1.66
N ASN A 211 12.86 1.66 0.66
CA ASN A 211 13.05 3.11 0.75
C ASN A 211 11.89 3.78 1.51
N SER A 212 10.67 3.32 1.28
CA SER A 212 9.47 3.82 1.97
C SER A 212 8.35 2.80 1.90
N VAL A 213 7.34 3.00 2.75
CA VAL A 213 6.10 2.24 2.74
C VAL A 213 4.95 3.21 2.50
N THR A 214 4.04 2.85 1.61
CA THR A 214 2.82 3.61 1.32
C THR A 214 1.60 2.71 1.50
N ILE A 215 0.45 3.32 1.79
CA ILE A 215 -0.84 2.64 1.77
C ILE A 215 -1.46 2.91 0.41
N GLY A 216 -1.74 1.86 -0.35
CA GLY A 216 -2.45 1.96 -1.62
C GLY A 216 -3.90 2.43 -1.45
N ALA A 217 -4.52 2.86 -2.53
CA ALA A 217 -5.92 3.30 -2.53
C ALA A 217 -6.90 2.18 -2.11
N ASP A 218 -6.50 0.93 -2.26
CA ASP A 218 -7.22 -0.28 -1.84
C ASP A 218 -6.95 -0.68 -0.37
N GLY A 219 -6.17 0.14 0.36
CA GLY A 219 -5.77 -0.11 1.74
C GLY A 219 -4.63 -1.11 1.93
N LYS A 220 -4.03 -1.61 0.84
CA LYS A 220 -2.87 -2.51 0.92
C LYS A 220 -1.57 -1.76 1.12
N LEU A 221 -0.64 -2.41 1.79
CA LEU A 221 0.71 -1.89 1.97
C LEU A 221 1.55 -2.13 0.71
N VAL A 222 2.15 -1.05 0.22
CA VAL A 222 3.07 -1.05 -0.91
C VAL A 222 4.45 -0.62 -0.42
N LEU A 223 5.43 -1.46 -0.65
CA LEU A 223 6.83 -1.18 -0.38
C LEU A 223 7.46 -0.53 -1.62
N ASN A 224 8.12 0.60 -1.45
CA ASN A 224 8.94 1.21 -2.49
C ASN A 224 10.37 0.72 -2.33
N LEU A 225 10.77 -0.16 -3.24
CA LEU A 225 12.04 -0.88 -3.19
C LEU A 225 13.09 -0.20 -4.07
N ALA A 226 14.31 -0.11 -3.55
CA ALA A 226 15.44 0.42 -4.31
C ALA A 226 15.72 -0.45 -5.54
N GLY A 227 15.71 0.15 -6.73
CA GLY A 227 15.98 -0.55 -7.99
C GLY A 227 14.84 -1.43 -8.53
N LEU A 228 13.83 -1.75 -7.71
CA LEU A 228 12.70 -2.61 -8.10
C LEU A 228 11.36 -1.86 -8.20
N GLY A 229 11.30 -0.62 -7.64
CA GLY A 229 10.09 0.19 -7.65
C GLY A 229 9.04 -0.21 -6.60
N ALA A 230 7.79 0.14 -6.88
CA ALA A 230 6.67 -0.12 -5.97
C ALA A 230 6.19 -1.57 -6.06
N MET A 231 6.05 -2.24 -4.93
CA MET A 231 5.65 -3.64 -4.85
C MET A 231 4.73 -3.90 -3.66
N ASP A 232 3.70 -4.70 -3.85
CA ASP A 232 2.81 -5.14 -2.78
C ASP A 232 3.58 -5.99 -1.77
N ILE A 233 3.34 -5.76 -0.48
CA ILE A 233 4.00 -6.50 0.61
C ILE A 233 3.78 -8.02 0.52
N SER A 234 2.66 -8.46 -0.07
CA SER A 234 2.37 -9.89 -0.29
C SER A 234 3.35 -10.58 -1.25
N LYS A 235 4.10 -9.80 -2.03
CA LYS A 235 5.15 -10.28 -2.96
C LYS A 235 6.50 -10.50 -2.26
N VAL A 236 6.64 -10.06 -1.02
CA VAL A 236 7.86 -10.26 -0.24
C VAL A 236 7.96 -11.72 0.19
N LYS A 237 9.07 -12.34 -0.14
CA LYS A 237 9.39 -13.72 0.25
C LYS A 237 10.12 -13.78 1.58
N GLN A 238 11.02 -12.82 1.82
CA GLN A 238 11.86 -12.81 3.01
C GLN A 238 12.19 -11.37 3.42
N PHE A 239 12.27 -11.16 4.71
CA PHE A 239 12.77 -9.93 5.35
C PHE A 239 14.15 -10.23 5.95
N ASN A 240 15.17 -9.40 5.61
CA ASN A 240 16.55 -9.57 6.02
C ASN A 240 17.00 -8.46 6.97
#